data_89ac1f4f72ca7e8e5dc6e7a0186a5abb
#
_entry.id   89ac1f4f72ca7e8e5dc6e7a0186a5abb
#
_cell.length_a   1.000
_cell.length_b   1.000
_cell.length_c   1.000
_cell.angle_alpha   90.00
_cell.angle_beta   90.00
_cell.angle_gamma   90.00
#
_symmetry.space_group_name_H-M   'P 1'
#
loop_
_entity.id
_entity.type
_entity.pdbx_description
1 polymer ?
#
loop_
_entity_poly.entity_id
_entity_poly.type
_entity_poly.pdbx_seq_one_letter_code
_entity_poly.pdbx_strand_id
1 'polypeptide(L)'
;TCYPGGCVIGRRPIDLHLLALRQLGADIDCECEQITVRADKLQGTDLRLSFPSVGATENALMAAAAAKGVTRIYGAAREPEIEVLCRFLEAMGVRIDGIGGSLLTVHGGERLQDVEFRVPGDRIVAGTYLGALMVAGGELCLLGAPTDHMAGTLTALRQAGCLCKLYPDRIYARMKERPQPMDLSTGPYPEFPTDLQSVMLAVASVAQGRSRIRETVFEERFATAGELKKMGADISVEEGT
;
A
#
# COMPACT_ATOMS: atom_id res chain seq x y z
N THR A 1 0.52 4.87 24.30
CA THR A 1 1.45 4.27 23.34
C THR A 1 2.50 5.28 22.91
N CYS A 2 3.65 4.84 22.39
CA CYS A 2 4.67 5.71 21.81
C CYS A 2 4.36 6.02 20.35
N TYR A 3 5.01 7.05 19.79
CA TYR A 3 4.97 7.29 18.36
C TYR A 3 5.46 6.06 17.59
N PRO A 4 4.78 5.70 16.50
CA PRO A 4 5.13 4.50 15.74
C PRO A 4 6.51 4.66 15.08
N GLY A 5 7.38 3.69 15.29
CA GLY A 5 8.62 3.53 14.55
C GLY A 5 8.39 2.94 13.16
N GLY A 6 9.45 2.69 12.41
CA GLY A 6 9.39 2.02 11.10
C GLY A 6 10.65 2.19 10.29
N CYS A 7 10.60 1.84 9.00
CA CYS A 7 11.70 2.04 8.07
C CYS A 7 12.06 3.53 7.94
N VAL A 8 13.34 3.82 7.71
CA VAL A 8 13.84 5.19 7.47
C VAL A 8 13.54 5.56 6.01
N ILE A 9 12.29 6.01 5.77
CA ILE A 9 11.80 6.43 4.44
C ILE A 9 11.20 7.85 4.46
N GLY A 10 11.52 8.62 5.50
CA GLY A 10 10.97 9.93 5.79
C GLY A 10 10.10 9.95 7.06
N ARG A 11 9.51 11.11 7.34
CA ARG A 11 8.57 11.25 8.46
C ARG A 11 7.34 10.38 8.22
N ARG A 12 6.87 9.72 9.29
CA ARG A 12 5.59 8.99 9.29
C ARG A 12 4.56 9.81 10.05
N PRO A 13 3.90 10.76 9.39
CA PRO A 13 2.88 11.55 10.04
C PRO A 13 1.71 10.66 10.43
N ILE A 14 1.24 10.79 11.65
CA ILE A 14 0.04 10.12 12.17
C ILE A 14 -1.13 11.08 12.34
N ASP A 15 -0.98 12.29 11.84
CA ASP A 15 -1.96 13.38 11.92
C ASP A 15 -3.33 12.96 11.40
N LEU A 16 -3.41 12.27 10.26
CA LEU A 16 -4.65 11.76 9.69
C LEU A 16 -5.29 10.65 10.55
N HIS A 17 -4.48 9.80 11.19
CA HIS A 17 -4.98 8.80 12.13
C HIS A 17 -5.62 9.48 13.36
N LEU A 18 -4.90 10.45 13.95
CA LEU A 18 -5.38 11.20 15.11
C LEU A 18 -6.61 12.05 14.75
N LEU A 19 -6.62 12.66 13.56
CA LEU A 19 -7.77 13.40 13.02
C LEU A 19 -9.01 12.51 12.99
N ALA A 20 -8.91 11.33 12.38
CA ALA A 20 -10.03 10.40 12.24
C ALA A 20 -10.59 10.00 13.61
N LEU A 21 -9.74 9.61 14.56
CA LEU A 21 -10.16 9.20 15.90
C LEU A 21 -10.79 10.36 16.69
N ARG A 22 -10.22 11.58 16.61
CA ARG A 22 -10.80 12.77 17.27
C ARG A 22 -12.19 13.11 16.70
N GLN A 23 -12.35 13.05 15.38
CA GLN A 23 -13.64 13.35 14.75
C GLN A 23 -14.69 12.31 15.10
N LEU A 24 -14.30 11.06 15.37
CA LEU A 24 -15.19 10.02 15.90
C LEU A 24 -15.50 10.18 17.39
N GLY A 25 -14.89 11.16 18.07
CA GLY A 25 -15.18 11.47 19.46
C GLY A 25 -14.16 10.96 20.47
N ALA A 26 -12.97 10.52 20.02
CA ALA A 26 -11.89 10.18 20.94
C ALA A 26 -11.20 11.44 21.47
N ASP A 27 -10.94 11.46 22.77
CA ASP A 27 -10.03 12.41 23.41
C ASP A 27 -8.59 11.91 23.26
N ILE A 28 -7.72 12.75 22.68
CA ILE A 28 -6.35 12.37 22.35
C ILE A 28 -5.39 13.42 22.89
N ASP A 29 -4.55 12.96 23.77
CA ASP A 29 -3.43 13.71 24.34
C ASP A 29 -2.10 13.19 23.77
N CYS A 30 -1.22 14.11 23.39
CA CYS A 30 0.09 13.83 22.82
C CYS A 30 1.15 14.57 23.63
N GLU A 31 1.70 13.92 24.64
CA GLU A 31 2.75 14.46 25.49
C GLU A 31 4.05 13.65 25.39
N CYS A 32 5.18 14.32 25.25
CA CYS A 32 6.52 13.73 25.37
C CYS A 32 6.71 12.38 24.66
N GLU A 33 6.36 12.29 23.38
CA GLU A 33 6.43 11.06 22.58
C GLU A 33 5.42 9.97 22.98
N GLN A 34 4.51 10.25 23.89
CA GLN A 34 3.42 9.35 24.24
C GLN A 34 2.10 9.85 23.66
N ILE A 35 1.30 8.90 23.19
CA ILE A 35 -0.05 9.16 22.70
C ILE A 35 -1.03 8.43 23.61
N THR A 36 -1.89 9.18 24.26
CA THR A 36 -2.98 8.66 25.08
C THR A 36 -4.29 8.89 24.36
N VAL A 37 -5.05 7.83 24.13
CA VAL A 37 -6.36 7.89 23.48
C VAL A 37 -7.41 7.35 24.45
N ARG A 38 -8.48 8.12 24.66
CA ARG A 38 -9.63 7.76 25.49
C ARG A 38 -10.91 7.97 24.71
N ALA A 39 -11.83 7.02 24.78
CA ALA A 39 -13.17 7.16 24.24
C ALA A 39 -14.14 6.30 25.04
N ASP A 40 -15.18 6.92 25.58
CA ASP A 40 -16.27 6.18 26.19
C ASP A 40 -17.19 5.57 25.12
N LYS A 41 -17.48 6.35 24.08
CA LYS A 41 -18.27 5.94 22.91
C LYS A 41 -17.82 6.71 21.68
N LEU A 42 -17.52 6.00 20.61
CA LEU A 42 -17.30 6.59 19.31
C LEU A 42 -18.66 6.86 18.62
N GLN A 43 -18.74 7.96 17.87
CA GLN A 43 -19.93 8.37 17.11
C GLN A 43 -19.60 8.53 15.64
N GLY A 44 -20.51 8.06 14.78
CA GLY A 44 -20.39 8.21 13.35
C GLY A 44 -20.37 9.69 12.93
N THR A 45 -19.55 10.02 11.94
CA THR A 45 -19.32 11.40 11.46
C THR A 45 -18.84 11.41 10.03
N ASP A 46 -18.71 12.60 9.44
CA ASP A 46 -18.08 12.80 8.13
C ASP A 46 -16.59 13.08 8.32
N LEU A 47 -15.75 12.14 7.87
CA LEU A 47 -14.28 12.22 7.89
C LEU A 47 -13.76 12.65 6.53
N ARG A 48 -12.83 13.61 6.50
CA ARG A 48 -12.18 14.05 5.26
C ARG A 48 -10.67 13.88 5.40
N LEU A 49 -10.11 12.91 4.66
CA LEU A 49 -8.68 12.69 4.58
C LEU A 49 -8.11 13.58 3.47
N SER A 50 -7.13 14.40 3.80
CA SER A 50 -6.46 15.31 2.84
C SER A 50 -5.56 14.58 1.86
N PHE A 51 -5.19 13.34 2.18
CA PHE A 51 -4.40 12.43 1.37
C PHE A 51 -4.95 11.00 1.51
N PRO A 52 -4.98 10.17 0.45
CA PRO A 52 -5.46 8.80 0.51
C PRO A 52 -4.44 7.88 1.22
N SER A 53 -4.25 8.11 2.52
CA SER A 53 -3.38 7.30 3.36
C SER A 53 -4.02 5.95 3.66
N VAL A 54 -3.32 4.86 3.32
CA VAL A 54 -3.77 3.48 3.60
C VAL A 54 -3.99 3.29 5.09
N GLY A 55 -2.97 3.52 5.91
CA GLY A 55 -3.06 3.29 7.35
C GLY A 55 -4.10 4.17 8.05
N ALA A 56 -4.27 5.44 7.62
CA ALA A 56 -5.31 6.31 8.18
C ALA A 56 -6.72 5.81 7.78
N THR A 57 -6.89 5.32 6.55
CA THR A 57 -8.15 4.72 6.08
C THR A 57 -8.48 3.45 6.86
N GLU A 58 -7.50 2.56 7.07
CA GLU A 58 -7.66 1.33 7.88
C GLU A 58 -8.10 1.65 9.31
N ASN A 59 -7.39 2.58 9.98
CA ASN A 59 -7.78 3.01 11.33
C ASN A 59 -9.17 3.63 11.37
N ALA A 60 -9.51 4.48 10.40
CA ALA A 60 -10.83 5.09 10.31
C ALA A 60 -11.93 4.04 10.10
N LEU A 61 -11.70 3.03 9.23
CA LEU A 61 -12.64 1.94 8.99
C LEU A 61 -12.89 1.11 10.25
N MET A 62 -11.82 0.69 10.95
CA MET A 62 -11.95 -0.11 12.17
C MET A 62 -12.66 0.68 13.28
N ALA A 63 -12.31 1.96 13.46
CA ALA A 63 -12.95 2.82 14.46
C ALA A 63 -14.42 3.11 14.10
N ALA A 64 -14.73 3.33 12.81
CA ALA A 64 -16.07 3.56 12.31
C ALA A 64 -16.98 2.32 12.48
N ALA A 65 -16.44 1.12 12.31
CA ALA A 65 -17.16 -0.13 12.55
C ALA A 65 -17.65 -0.24 14.01
N ALA A 66 -16.86 0.26 14.96
CA ALA A 66 -17.22 0.28 16.39
C ALA A 66 -18.05 1.54 16.78
N ALA A 67 -18.03 2.59 15.97
CA ALA A 67 -18.74 3.85 16.25
C ALA A 67 -20.25 3.70 16.06
N LYS A 68 -21.04 4.32 16.94
CA LYS A 68 -22.51 4.29 16.81
C LYS A 68 -22.95 5.22 15.68
N GLY A 69 -23.69 4.68 14.72
CA GLY A 69 -24.28 5.46 13.61
C GLY A 69 -23.50 5.32 12.31
N VAL A 70 -23.55 6.33 11.47
CA VAL A 70 -22.98 6.28 10.11
C VAL A 70 -21.74 7.17 10.02
N THR A 71 -20.64 6.60 9.52
CA THR A 71 -19.42 7.34 9.21
C THR A 71 -19.22 7.38 7.71
N ARG A 72 -18.95 8.56 7.15
CA ARG A 72 -18.56 8.74 5.75
C ARG A 72 -17.09 9.15 5.70
N ILE A 73 -16.26 8.36 5.01
CA ILE A 73 -14.83 8.62 4.85
C ILE A 73 -14.59 9.11 3.43
N TYR A 74 -14.33 10.41 3.29
CA TYR A 74 -13.98 11.05 2.02
C TYR A 74 -12.44 11.06 1.85
N GLY A 75 -11.98 10.81 0.63
CA GLY A 75 -10.55 10.71 0.33
C GLY A 75 -9.92 9.43 0.85
N ALA A 76 -10.72 8.37 1.03
CA ALA A 76 -10.22 7.05 1.41
C ALA A 76 -9.22 6.51 0.39
N ALA A 77 -8.22 5.79 0.87
CA ALA A 77 -7.31 5.02 0.04
C ALA A 77 -8.07 3.91 -0.71
N ARG A 78 -7.58 3.57 -1.90
CA ARG A 78 -8.24 2.61 -2.82
C ARG A 78 -7.41 1.35 -3.04
N GLU A 79 -6.33 1.22 -2.30
CA GLU A 79 -5.48 0.05 -2.34
C GLU A 79 -6.29 -1.22 -2.05
N PRO A 80 -5.94 -2.34 -2.69
CA PRO A 80 -6.66 -3.61 -2.53
C PRO A 80 -6.79 -4.07 -1.08
N GLU A 81 -5.83 -3.71 -0.24
CA GLU A 81 -5.82 -3.99 1.20
C GLU A 81 -7.01 -3.35 1.92
N ILE A 82 -7.42 -2.15 1.47
CA ILE A 82 -8.62 -1.45 1.98
C ILE A 82 -9.89 -2.21 1.58
N GLU A 83 -9.97 -2.68 0.34
CA GLU A 83 -11.11 -3.49 -0.09
C GLU A 83 -11.19 -4.80 0.71
N VAL A 84 -10.06 -5.47 0.91
CA VAL A 84 -9.97 -6.70 1.72
C VAL A 84 -10.42 -6.46 3.15
N LEU A 85 -9.98 -5.35 3.78
CA LEU A 85 -10.43 -4.97 5.13
C LEU A 85 -11.94 -4.69 5.16
N CYS A 86 -12.48 -3.98 4.18
CA CYS A 86 -13.93 -3.77 4.08
C CYS A 86 -14.68 -5.09 4.00
N ARG A 87 -14.25 -6.04 3.14
CA ARG A 87 -14.87 -7.36 3.00
C ARG A 87 -14.77 -8.19 4.29
N PHE A 88 -13.67 -8.07 5.00
CA PHE A 88 -13.52 -8.71 6.32
C PHE A 88 -14.53 -8.14 7.33
N LEU A 89 -14.66 -6.80 7.40
CA LEU A 89 -15.62 -6.15 8.28
C LEU A 89 -17.07 -6.47 7.88
N GLU A 90 -17.39 -6.56 6.58
CA GLU A 90 -18.72 -7.01 6.11
C GLU A 90 -19.01 -8.44 6.55
N ALA A 91 -18.03 -9.34 6.47
CA ALA A 91 -18.19 -10.70 6.96
C ALA A 91 -18.44 -10.75 8.47
N MET A 92 -17.90 -9.80 9.24
CA MET A 92 -18.19 -9.62 10.67
C MET A 92 -19.55 -8.97 10.97
N GLY A 93 -20.31 -8.58 9.93
CA GLY A 93 -21.66 -8.00 10.06
C GLY A 93 -21.75 -6.49 9.92
N VAL A 94 -20.64 -5.78 9.60
CA VAL A 94 -20.65 -4.34 9.34
C VAL A 94 -21.14 -4.08 7.92
N ARG A 95 -22.11 -3.17 7.74
CA ARG A 95 -22.49 -2.74 6.40
C ARG A 95 -21.58 -1.61 5.93
N ILE A 96 -20.98 -1.77 4.74
CA ILE A 96 -20.08 -0.79 4.12
C ILE A 96 -20.52 -0.54 2.68
N ASP A 97 -20.80 0.70 2.33
CA ASP A 97 -21.13 1.11 0.96
C ASP A 97 -19.91 1.84 0.34
N GLY A 98 -19.70 1.70 -0.97
CA GLY A 98 -18.65 2.42 -1.72
C GLY A 98 -17.28 1.75 -1.75
N ILE A 99 -17.18 0.45 -1.44
CA ILE A 99 -15.93 -0.33 -1.44
C ILE A 99 -15.21 -0.21 -2.79
N GLY A 100 -13.89 0.02 -2.75
CA GLY A 100 -13.04 0.27 -3.92
C GLY A 100 -13.08 1.72 -4.43
N GLY A 101 -13.97 2.56 -3.89
CA GLY A 101 -14.05 3.99 -4.17
C GLY A 101 -13.29 4.86 -3.17
N SER A 102 -13.23 6.17 -3.44
CA SER A 102 -12.64 7.16 -2.53
C SER A 102 -13.63 7.69 -1.47
N LEU A 103 -14.87 7.25 -1.50
CA LEU A 103 -15.89 7.53 -0.49
C LEU A 103 -16.41 6.20 0.05
N LEU A 104 -16.14 5.94 1.33
CA LEU A 104 -16.65 4.79 2.05
C LEU A 104 -17.71 5.24 3.05
N THR A 105 -18.84 4.53 3.11
CA THR A 105 -19.89 4.77 4.10
C THR A 105 -20.01 3.54 4.98
N VAL A 106 -19.68 3.69 6.27
CA VAL A 106 -19.66 2.62 7.26
C VAL A 106 -20.85 2.78 8.21
N HIS A 107 -21.68 1.76 8.34
CA HIS A 107 -22.79 1.69 9.29
C HIS A 107 -22.31 0.87 10.50
N GLY A 108 -21.82 1.58 11.53
CA GLY A 108 -21.19 0.99 12.68
C GLY A 108 -22.11 0.89 13.91
N GLY A 109 -21.55 0.35 14.99
CA GLY A 109 -22.22 0.20 16.29
C GLY A 109 -22.99 -1.10 16.47
N GLU A 110 -23.01 -1.99 15.48
CA GLU A 110 -23.53 -3.34 15.61
C GLU A 110 -22.52 -4.26 16.32
N ARG A 111 -23.02 -5.34 16.89
CA ARG A 111 -22.15 -6.35 17.51
C ARG A 111 -21.43 -7.13 16.41
N LEU A 112 -20.09 -7.06 16.41
CA LEU A 112 -19.26 -7.82 15.50
C LEU A 112 -19.38 -9.32 15.78
N GLN A 113 -19.42 -10.12 14.71
CA GLN A 113 -19.54 -11.58 14.77
C GLN A 113 -18.19 -12.22 14.49
N ASP A 114 -17.97 -13.40 15.06
CA ASP A 114 -16.82 -14.22 14.69
C ASP A 114 -16.94 -14.67 13.24
N VAL A 115 -15.84 -14.67 12.51
CA VAL A 115 -15.80 -15.02 11.10
C VAL A 115 -14.53 -15.80 10.76
N GLU A 116 -14.65 -16.77 9.87
CA GLU A 116 -13.52 -17.34 9.16
C GLU A 116 -13.35 -16.58 7.84
N PHE A 117 -12.18 -15.96 7.65
CA PHE A 117 -11.88 -15.14 6.49
C PHE A 117 -10.53 -15.51 5.89
N ARG A 118 -10.52 -15.77 4.58
CA ARG A 118 -9.28 -16.06 3.85
C ARG A 118 -8.67 -14.77 3.34
N VAL A 119 -7.54 -14.37 3.88
CA VAL A 119 -6.74 -13.24 3.38
C VAL A 119 -6.14 -13.63 2.02
N PRO A 120 -6.28 -12.79 0.98
CA PRO A 120 -5.66 -13.03 -0.33
C PRO A 120 -4.13 -12.97 -0.26
N GLY A 121 -3.47 -13.40 -1.34
CA GLY A 121 -2.02 -13.27 -1.47
C GLY A 121 -1.56 -11.80 -1.47
N ASP A 122 -0.32 -11.58 -1.04
CA ASP A 122 0.31 -10.26 -0.97
C ASP A 122 0.89 -9.87 -2.35
N ARG A 123 0.37 -8.78 -2.93
CA ARG A 123 0.81 -8.23 -4.22
C ARG A 123 2.25 -7.68 -4.17
N ILE A 124 2.70 -7.21 -3.00
CA ILE A 124 4.06 -6.68 -2.83
C ILE A 124 5.07 -7.82 -2.76
N VAL A 125 4.75 -8.89 -2.03
CA VAL A 125 5.54 -10.12 -2.03
C VAL A 125 5.62 -10.71 -3.44
N ALA A 126 4.49 -10.82 -4.14
CA ALA A 126 4.47 -11.30 -5.53
C ALA A 126 5.32 -10.43 -6.46
N GLY A 127 5.21 -9.10 -6.36
CA GLY A 127 6.02 -8.14 -7.12
C GLY A 127 7.52 -8.27 -6.82
N THR A 128 7.88 -8.54 -5.56
CA THR A 128 9.27 -8.76 -5.15
C THR A 128 9.87 -10.01 -5.80
N TYR A 129 9.14 -11.12 -5.82
CA TYR A 129 9.61 -12.35 -6.51
C TYR A 129 9.72 -12.14 -8.03
N LEU A 130 8.79 -11.40 -8.63
CA LEU A 130 8.88 -11.05 -10.06
C LEU A 130 10.08 -10.13 -10.33
N GLY A 131 10.37 -9.17 -9.45
CA GLY A 131 11.59 -8.36 -9.52
C GLY A 131 12.87 -9.20 -9.43
N ALA A 132 12.91 -10.17 -8.52
CA ALA A 132 14.03 -11.11 -8.41
C ALA A 132 14.22 -11.93 -9.70
N LEU A 133 13.13 -12.40 -10.31
CA LEU A 133 13.18 -13.07 -11.62
C LEU A 133 13.79 -12.17 -12.70
N MET A 134 13.45 -10.88 -12.71
CA MET A 134 13.97 -9.95 -13.71
C MET A 134 15.48 -9.76 -13.60
N VAL A 135 16.02 -9.80 -12.38
CA VAL A 135 17.47 -9.69 -12.15
C VAL A 135 18.18 -11.02 -12.45
N ALA A 136 17.62 -12.15 -12.00
CA ALA A 136 18.25 -13.47 -12.11
C ALA A 136 18.02 -14.14 -13.47
N GLY A 137 16.98 -13.75 -14.20
CA GLY A 137 16.53 -14.48 -15.41
C GLY A 137 15.83 -15.79 -15.08
N GLY A 138 15.38 -16.51 -16.11
CA GLY A 138 14.75 -17.82 -15.97
C GLY A 138 13.22 -17.79 -16.03
N GLU A 139 12.59 -18.70 -15.29
CA GLU A 139 11.13 -18.89 -15.27
C GLU A 139 10.63 -19.02 -13.83
N LEU A 140 9.44 -18.51 -13.56
CA LEU A 140 8.81 -18.52 -12.25
C LEU A 140 7.30 -18.74 -12.39
N CYS A 141 6.74 -19.58 -11.52
CA CYS A 141 5.31 -19.71 -11.34
C CYS A 141 4.93 -19.33 -9.92
N LEU A 142 4.21 -18.23 -9.74
CA LEU A 142 3.70 -17.77 -8.45
C LEU A 142 2.26 -18.25 -8.27
N LEU A 143 2.03 -19.11 -7.29
CA LEU A 143 0.71 -19.60 -6.93
C LEU A 143 0.07 -18.66 -5.90
N GLY A 144 -1.24 -18.43 -6.02
CA GLY A 144 -1.99 -17.56 -5.12
C GLY A 144 -1.71 -16.07 -5.26
N ALA A 145 -1.00 -15.65 -6.32
CA ALA A 145 -0.75 -14.24 -6.57
C ALA A 145 -2.05 -13.50 -6.93
N PRO A 146 -2.32 -12.33 -6.33
CA PRO A 146 -3.55 -11.57 -6.54
C PRO A 146 -3.46 -10.76 -7.85
N THR A 147 -3.61 -11.42 -9.00
CA THR A 147 -3.39 -10.86 -10.34
C THR A 147 -4.16 -9.57 -10.59
N ASP A 148 -5.40 -9.50 -10.10
CA ASP A 148 -6.29 -8.35 -10.29
C ASP A 148 -5.82 -7.10 -9.53
N HIS A 149 -4.98 -7.29 -8.52
CA HIS A 149 -4.44 -6.22 -7.69
C HIS A 149 -3.07 -5.71 -8.17
N MET A 150 -2.53 -6.25 -9.28
CA MET A 150 -1.16 -6.03 -9.72
C MET A 150 -1.03 -5.31 -11.07
N ALA A 151 -2.07 -4.66 -11.56
CA ALA A 151 -2.10 -4.08 -12.91
C ALA A 151 -0.90 -3.13 -13.18
N GLY A 152 -0.63 -2.17 -12.30
CA GLY A 152 0.50 -1.24 -12.42
C GLY A 152 1.86 -1.97 -12.41
N THR A 153 2.04 -2.91 -11.47
CA THR A 153 3.27 -3.73 -11.38
C THR A 153 3.49 -4.56 -12.63
N LEU A 154 2.47 -5.30 -13.09
CA LEU A 154 2.56 -6.14 -14.28
C LEU A 154 2.82 -5.34 -15.55
N THR A 155 2.29 -4.12 -15.63
CA THR A 155 2.56 -3.21 -16.75
C THR A 155 4.04 -2.81 -16.77
N ALA A 156 4.60 -2.38 -15.63
CA ALA A 156 6.01 -2.01 -15.51
C ALA A 156 6.94 -3.19 -15.86
N LEU A 157 6.63 -4.40 -15.36
CA LEU A 157 7.43 -5.60 -15.63
C LEU A 157 7.41 -5.97 -17.12
N ARG A 158 6.25 -5.87 -17.79
CA ARG A 158 6.13 -6.14 -19.24
C ARG A 158 6.89 -5.11 -20.07
N GLN A 159 6.83 -3.83 -19.71
CA GLN A 159 7.60 -2.77 -20.37
C GLN A 159 9.10 -3.04 -20.28
N ALA A 160 9.57 -3.57 -19.15
CA ALA A 160 10.96 -3.96 -18.96
C ALA A 160 11.33 -5.33 -19.58
N GLY A 161 10.42 -5.97 -20.33
CA GLY A 161 10.68 -7.19 -21.13
C GLY A 161 10.29 -8.51 -20.46
N CYS A 162 9.65 -8.49 -19.29
CA CYS A 162 9.16 -9.69 -18.64
C CYS A 162 7.92 -10.24 -19.35
N LEU A 163 7.96 -11.52 -19.72
CA LEU A 163 6.81 -12.23 -20.30
C LEU A 163 5.95 -12.77 -19.14
N CYS A 164 4.76 -12.18 -18.94
CA CYS A 164 3.81 -12.59 -17.91
C CYS A 164 2.53 -13.16 -18.52
N LYS A 165 2.21 -14.41 -18.18
CA LYS A 165 0.91 -15.05 -18.43
C LYS A 165 0.13 -15.11 -17.12
N LEU A 166 -1.09 -14.57 -17.13
CA LEU A 166 -1.94 -14.48 -15.96
C LEU A 166 -3.02 -15.58 -16.00
N TYR A 167 -3.24 -16.18 -14.85
CA TYR A 167 -4.31 -17.14 -14.60
C TYR A 167 -5.03 -16.71 -13.32
N PRO A 168 -6.25 -17.18 -13.04
CA PRO A 168 -7.02 -16.74 -11.87
C PRO A 168 -6.33 -16.94 -10.52
N ASP A 169 -5.44 -17.95 -10.42
CA ASP A 169 -4.77 -18.37 -9.19
C ASP A 169 -3.25 -18.30 -9.24
N ARG A 170 -2.66 -17.88 -10.39
CA ARG A 170 -1.21 -17.89 -10.57
C ARG A 170 -0.71 -16.93 -11.63
N ILE A 171 0.56 -16.55 -11.52
CA ILE A 171 1.32 -15.83 -12.54
C ILE A 171 2.45 -16.75 -13.01
N TYR A 172 2.50 -17.04 -14.31
CA TYR A 172 3.68 -17.61 -14.94
C TYR A 172 4.49 -16.47 -15.57
N ALA A 173 5.73 -16.32 -15.15
CA ALA A 173 6.62 -15.27 -15.64
C ALA A 173 7.93 -15.84 -16.16
N ARG A 174 8.50 -15.19 -17.19
CA ARG A 174 9.77 -15.59 -17.81
C ARG A 174 10.58 -14.36 -18.19
N MET A 175 11.86 -14.39 -17.87
CA MET A 175 12.84 -13.38 -18.26
C MET A 175 14.01 -14.08 -18.95
N LYS A 176 14.25 -13.77 -20.24
CA LYS A 176 15.30 -14.39 -21.05
C LYS A 176 16.57 -13.54 -21.11
N GLU A 177 16.39 -12.24 -21.13
CA GLU A 177 17.43 -11.25 -21.36
C GLU A 177 17.48 -10.27 -20.19
N ARG A 178 18.48 -9.39 -20.15
CA ARG A 178 18.54 -8.30 -19.18
C ARG A 178 17.32 -7.38 -19.35
N PRO A 179 16.82 -6.77 -18.26
CA PRO A 179 15.68 -5.86 -18.32
C PRO A 179 15.93 -4.71 -19.30
N GLN A 180 14.87 -4.32 -20.01
CA GLN A 180 14.88 -3.08 -20.79
C GLN A 180 14.81 -1.88 -19.87
N PRO A 181 15.33 -0.70 -20.30
CA PRO A 181 15.22 0.52 -19.52
C PRO A 181 13.76 0.89 -19.28
N MET A 182 13.50 1.51 -18.13
CA MET A 182 12.14 1.86 -17.71
C MET A 182 12.07 3.33 -17.24
N ASP A 183 10.92 3.96 -17.45
CA ASP A 183 10.54 5.22 -16.81
C ASP A 183 9.32 4.94 -15.93
N LEU A 184 9.51 5.02 -14.60
CA LEU A 184 8.55 4.60 -13.61
C LEU A 184 8.27 5.73 -12.62
N SER A 185 7.00 5.98 -12.31
CA SER A 185 6.58 6.87 -11.25
C SER A 185 5.73 6.10 -10.24
N THR A 186 6.05 6.23 -8.96
CA THR A 186 5.21 5.69 -7.90
C THR A 186 3.99 6.58 -7.66
N GLY A 187 2.94 6.05 -7.05
CA GLY A 187 1.75 6.81 -6.71
C GLY A 187 0.72 5.96 -5.96
N PRO A 188 -0.34 6.61 -5.43
CA PRO A 188 -1.49 5.89 -4.86
C PRO A 188 -2.13 4.95 -5.88
N TYR A 189 -2.70 3.87 -5.40
CA TYR A 189 -3.37 2.88 -6.25
C TYR A 189 -4.44 3.54 -7.17
N PRO A 190 -4.52 3.20 -8.47
CA PRO A 190 -3.93 2.02 -9.13
C PRO A 190 -2.54 2.25 -9.79
N GLU A 191 -1.85 3.31 -9.45
CA GLU A 191 -0.51 3.57 -9.96
C GLU A 191 0.52 2.56 -9.41
N PHE A 192 1.79 2.77 -9.76
CA PHE A 192 2.84 1.84 -9.33
C PHE A 192 3.08 1.99 -7.81
N PRO A 193 3.05 0.87 -7.04
CA PRO A 193 3.15 0.94 -5.58
C PRO A 193 4.55 1.35 -5.13
N THR A 194 4.61 2.36 -4.27
CA THR A 194 5.86 2.84 -3.67
C THR A 194 6.62 1.73 -2.92
N ASP A 195 5.92 0.70 -2.40
CA ASP A 195 6.55 -0.43 -1.70
C ASP A 195 7.40 -1.33 -2.61
N LEU A 196 7.21 -1.28 -3.91
CA LEU A 196 8.05 -1.93 -4.90
C LEU A 196 9.12 -1.01 -5.51
N GLN A 197 9.23 0.25 -5.08
CA GLN A 197 10.20 1.21 -5.61
C GLN A 197 11.64 0.69 -5.48
N SER A 198 12.04 0.24 -4.30
CA SER A 198 13.40 -0.27 -4.06
C SER A 198 13.70 -1.56 -4.84
N VAL A 199 12.68 -2.42 -5.03
CA VAL A 199 12.78 -3.62 -5.86
C VAL A 199 13.05 -3.23 -7.32
N MET A 200 12.29 -2.26 -7.85
CA MET A 200 12.48 -1.81 -9.24
C MET A 200 13.75 -1.00 -9.42
N LEU A 201 14.26 -0.33 -8.38
CA LEU A 201 15.58 0.30 -8.43
C LEU A 201 16.69 -0.74 -8.61
N ALA A 202 16.60 -1.89 -7.92
CA ALA A 202 17.51 -3.00 -8.12
C ALA A 202 17.41 -3.60 -9.54
N VAL A 203 16.18 -3.75 -10.06
CA VAL A 203 15.96 -4.20 -11.45
C VAL A 203 16.55 -3.19 -12.45
N ALA A 204 16.33 -1.89 -12.24
CA ALA A 204 16.84 -0.83 -13.09
C ALA A 204 18.36 -0.78 -13.11
N SER A 205 19.02 -1.10 -11.99
CA SER A 205 20.50 -1.09 -11.88
C SER A 205 21.19 -2.13 -12.78
N VAL A 206 20.46 -3.16 -13.22
CA VAL A 206 20.95 -4.19 -14.15
C VAL A 206 20.33 -4.10 -15.54
N ALA A 207 19.50 -3.11 -15.80
CA ALA A 207 18.83 -2.92 -17.11
C ALA A 207 19.80 -2.54 -18.23
N GLN A 208 19.38 -2.77 -19.48
CA GLN A 208 20.15 -2.39 -20.68
C GLN A 208 19.89 -0.93 -21.04
N GLY A 209 20.64 0.01 -20.47
CA GLY A 209 20.52 1.43 -20.75
C GLY A 209 20.05 2.23 -19.53
N ARG A 210 19.57 3.45 -19.76
CA ARG A 210 19.23 4.39 -18.69
C ARG A 210 17.77 4.26 -18.29
N SER A 211 17.52 3.97 -17.01
CA SER A 211 16.18 3.98 -16.40
C SER A 211 15.99 5.24 -15.55
N ARG A 212 14.73 5.61 -15.32
CA ARG A 212 14.36 6.69 -14.42
C ARG A 212 13.26 6.18 -13.47
N ILE A 213 13.41 6.44 -12.18
CA ILE A 213 12.39 6.13 -11.18
C ILE A 213 12.10 7.39 -10.40
N ARG A 214 10.85 7.86 -10.42
CA ARG A 214 10.35 8.99 -9.64
C ARG A 214 9.52 8.50 -8.47
N GLU A 215 9.89 8.92 -7.26
CA GLU A 215 9.14 8.67 -6.04
C GLU A 215 8.26 9.87 -5.71
N THR A 216 6.94 9.67 -5.57
CA THR A 216 6.00 10.76 -5.31
C THR A 216 5.25 10.63 -3.98
N VAL A 217 5.49 9.55 -3.23
CA VAL A 217 4.77 9.26 -1.98
C VAL A 217 5.64 9.55 -0.75
N PHE A 218 6.93 9.17 -0.80
CA PHE A 218 7.85 9.32 0.34
C PHE A 218 9.13 10.06 -0.07
N GLU A 219 9.50 11.08 0.69
CA GLU A 219 10.60 11.98 0.39
C GLU A 219 11.99 11.33 0.46
N GLU A 220 12.20 10.36 1.37
CA GLU A 220 13.51 9.76 1.65
C GLU A 220 13.63 8.29 1.22
N ARG A 221 12.88 7.84 0.22
CA ARG A 221 12.83 6.44 -0.17
C ARG A 221 13.99 5.96 -1.05
N PHE A 222 14.96 6.84 -1.37
CA PHE A 222 16.14 6.49 -2.16
C PHE A 222 17.36 6.03 -1.35
N ALA A 223 17.22 5.72 -0.06
CA ALA A 223 18.32 5.18 0.75
C ALA A 223 18.95 3.91 0.12
N THR A 224 18.13 3.05 -0.52
CA THR A 224 18.57 1.86 -1.24
C THR A 224 19.54 2.19 -2.39
N ALA A 225 19.44 3.36 -3.03
CA ALA A 225 20.37 3.80 -4.07
C ALA A 225 21.81 3.87 -3.54
N GLY A 226 21.99 4.37 -2.31
CA GLY A 226 23.30 4.42 -1.66
C GLY A 226 23.92 3.04 -1.46
N GLU A 227 23.11 2.06 -1.08
CA GLU A 227 23.58 0.68 -0.90
C GLU A 227 23.92 0.00 -2.25
N LEU A 228 23.10 0.19 -3.26
CA LEU A 228 23.36 -0.33 -4.61
C LEU A 228 24.62 0.29 -5.24
N LYS A 229 24.91 1.57 -4.97
CA LYS A 229 26.19 2.21 -5.39
C LYS A 229 27.40 1.51 -4.78
N LYS A 230 27.35 1.11 -3.51
CA LYS A 230 28.44 0.34 -2.86
C LYS A 230 28.66 -1.00 -3.54
N MET A 231 27.63 -1.56 -4.18
CA MET A 231 27.70 -2.80 -4.96
C MET A 231 28.12 -2.56 -6.42
N GLY A 232 28.43 -1.32 -6.82
CA GLY A 232 28.90 -0.96 -8.15
C GLY A 232 27.83 -0.49 -9.15
N ALA A 233 26.60 -0.23 -8.69
CA ALA A 233 25.56 0.30 -9.56
C ALA A 233 25.83 1.78 -9.90
N ASP A 234 25.67 2.14 -11.18
CA ASP A 234 25.73 3.53 -11.64
C ASP A 234 24.35 4.19 -11.47
N ILE A 235 24.18 4.92 -10.37
CA ILE A 235 22.92 5.56 -10.01
C ILE A 235 23.20 7.02 -9.64
N SER A 236 22.47 7.96 -10.19
CA SER A 236 22.37 9.35 -9.71
C SER A 236 21.02 9.54 -9.01
N VAL A 237 20.99 10.29 -7.92
CA VAL A 237 19.77 10.68 -7.23
C VAL A 237 19.65 12.19 -7.34
N GLU A 238 18.62 12.65 -8.02
CA GLU A 238 18.20 14.04 -8.10
C GLU A 238 16.96 14.20 -7.21
N GLU A 239 16.53 15.42 -6.92
CA GLU A 239 15.39 15.68 -6.04
C GLU A 239 14.12 14.95 -6.54
N GLY A 240 13.65 13.95 -5.78
CA GLY A 240 12.47 13.12 -6.11
C GLY A 240 12.66 12.08 -7.23
N THR A 241 13.90 11.87 -7.71
CA THR A 241 14.13 10.94 -8.85
C THR A 241 15.40 10.12 -8.67
#